data_2581b2b57e2b971857cde448dc4ae2b6
#
_entry.id   2581b2b57e2b971857cde448dc4ae2b6
#
_cell.length_a   1.000
_cell.length_b   1.000
_cell.length_c   1.000
_cell.angle_alpha   90.00
_cell.angle_beta   90.00
_cell.angle_gamma   90.00
#
_symmetry.space_group_name_H-M   'P 1'
#
loop_
_entity.id
_entity.type
_entity.pdbx_description
1 polymer ?
#
loop_
_entity_poly.entity_id
_entity_poly.type
_entity_poly.pdbx_seq_one_letter_code
_entity_poly.pdbx_strand_id
1 'polypeptide(L)'
;PGWTLRVVSNKLPALRIEGDLNREGEGIYDKMNGIGAHEVVIETPRHTETLVTMPLKGVENVLRAYRDRIVDLKQDQRLRYVLVFKNHGVAAGASLEHSHSQIIALPIVPKRVTEEIEGAKTYFHYKDRCVFCDIIRQELQQKHRMITENKY
;
A
#
# COMPACT_ATOMS: atom_id res chain seq x y z
N PRO A 1 -14.49 20.62 12.41
CA PRO A 1 -13.33 20.06 13.08
C PRO A 1 -12.06 20.73 12.58
N GLY A 2 -11.06 20.92 13.45
CA GLY A 2 -9.81 21.60 13.10
C GLY A 2 -8.78 20.76 12.34
N TRP A 3 -9.21 19.67 11.66
CA TRP A 3 -8.34 18.77 10.90
C TRP A 3 -8.93 18.51 9.50
N THR A 4 -8.07 18.19 8.55
CA THR A 4 -8.44 17.87 7.16
C THR A 4 -8.28 16.38 6.84
N LEU A 5 -7.32 15.72 7.49
CA LEU A 5 -6.99 14.32 7.37
C LEU A 5 -6.39 13.84 8.71
N ARG A 6 -6.53 12.58 9.04
CA ARG A 6 -5.88 11.96 10.20
C ARG A 6 -5.30 10.61 9.84
N VAL A 7 -4.14 10.29 10.42
CA VAL A 7 -3.59 8.95 10.46
C VAL A 7 -3.58 8.48 11.91
N VAL A 8 -4.12 7.31 12.17
CA VAL A 8 -4.22 6.72 13.51
C VAL A 8 -3.85 5.24 13.44
N SER A 9 -3.34 4.69 14.53
CA SER A 9 -3.18 3.23 14.65
C SER A 9 -4.53 2.54 14.52
N ASN A 10 -4.58 1.40 13.85
CA ASN A 10 -5.81 0.61 13.78
C ASN A 10 -6.16 0.10 15.19
N LYS A 11 -7.43 0.22 15.59
CA LYS A 11 -7.93 -0.26 16.89
C LYS A 11 -7.80 -1.77 17.05
N LEU A 12 -7.90 -2.51 15.95
CA LEU A 12 -7.74 -3.97 15.89
C LEU A 12 -6.62 -4.31 14.91
N PRO A 13 -5.35 -4.05 15.29
CA PRO A 13 -4.25 -4.15 14.36
C PRO A 13 -3.92 -5.62 14.07
N ALA A 14 -3.65 -5.94 12.80
CA ALA A 14 -3.13 -7.25 12.41
C ALA A 14 -1.67 -7.46 12.86
N LEU A 15 -0.92 -6.37 13.04
CA LEU A 15 0.48 -6.33 13.44
C LEU A 15 0.68 -5.24 14.48
N ARG A 16 1.68 -5.41 15.34
CA ARG A 16 2.06 -4.43 16.37
C ARG A 16 3.51 -4.06 16.20
N ILE A 17 3.83 -2.80 16.48
CA ILE A 17 5.21 -2.30 16.33
C ILE A 17 6.12 -2.68 17.49
N GLU A 18 5.52 -2.96 18.66
CA GLU A 18 6.23 -3.30 19.88
C GLU A 18 6.73 -4.75 19.87
N GLY A 19 7.93 -4.97 20.41
CA GLY A 19 8.54 -6.29 20.57
C GLY A 19 9.57 -6.62 19.48
N ASP A 20 10.03 -7.85 19.50
CA ASP A 20 11.06 -8.39 18.62
C ASP A 20 10.48 -9.41 17.63
N LEU A 21 11.16 -9.62 16.52
CA LEU A 21 10.74 -10.54 15.47
C LEU A 21 10.74 -12.01 15.94
N ASN A 22 11.65 -12.40 16.84
CA ASN A 22 11.79 -13.76 17.37
C ASN A 22 11.64 -14.82 16.28
N ARG A 23 12.54 -14.77 15.31
CA ARG A 23 12.56 -15.74 14.21
C ARG A 23 13.02 -17.10 14.70
N GLU A 24 12.20 -18.12 14.50
CA GLU A 24 12.46 -19.48 14.95
C GLU A 24 12.12 -20.47 13.84
N GLY A 25 12.92 -21.57 13.77
CA GLY A 25 12.60 -22.74 12.95
C GLY A 25 11.87 -23.79 13.78
N GLU A 26 10.81 -24.39 13.25
CA GLU A 26 10.09 -25.52 13.86
C GLU A 26 9.93 -26.63 12.81
N GLY A 27 10.88 -27.55 12.79
CA GLY A 27 10.99 -28.55 11.73
C GLY A 27 11.29 -27.88 10.38
N ILE A 28 10.42 -28.07 9.41
CA ILE A 28 10.51 -27.44 8.07
C ILE A 28 9.81 -26.08 7.98
N TYR A 29 9.23 -25.61 9.06
CA TYR A 29 8.48 -24.37 9.11
C TYR A 29 9.27 -23.28 9.82
N ASP A 30 9.15 -22.07 9.31
CA ASP A 30 9.63 -20.85 9.95
C ASP A 30 8.48 -20.09 10.58
N LYS A 31 8.68 -19.54 11.76
CA LYS A 31 7.74 -18.68 12.46
C LYS A 31 8.42 -17.41 12.96
N MET A 32 7.64 -16.35 13.11
CA MET A 32 8.07 -15.11 13.73
C MET A 32 6.91 -14.40 14.39
N ASN A 33 7.20 -13.45 15.27
CA ASN A 33 6.18 -12.58 15.84
C ASN A 33 5.58 -11.65 14.78
N GLY A 34 4.31 -11.30 14.96
CA GLY A 34 3.57 -10.38 14.09
C GLY A 34 3.97 -8.91 14.32
N ILE A 35 5.26 -8.61 14.16
CA ILE A 35 5.79 -7.25 14.26
C ILE A 35 5.50 -6.47 12.99
N GLY A 36 5.05 -5.23 13.13
CA GLY A 36 4.75 -4.36 12.01
C GLY A 36 3.83 -3.22 12.41
N ALA A 37 3.40 -2.40 11.47
CA ALA A 37 2.44 -1.34 11.71
C ALA A 37 1.14 -1.62 10.97
N HIS A 38 0.02 -1.23 11.56
CA HIS A 38 -1.28 -1.21 10.92
C HIS A 38 -1.99 0.09 11.25
N GLU A 39 -2.10 0.97 10.28
CA GLU A 39 -2.62 2.32 10.41
C GLU A 39 -3.87 2.53 9.56
N VAL A 40 -4.73 3.44 9.99
CA VAL A 40 -5.91 3.90 9.26
C VAL A 40 -5.73 5.35 8.90
N VAL A 41 -5.86 5.67 7.63
CA VAL A 41 -5.89 7.04 7.10
C VAL A 41 -7.34 7.46 6.94
N ILE A 42 -7.82 8.34 7.80
CA ILE A 42 -9.14 8.94 7.73
C ILE A 42 -9.04 10.11 6.75
N GLU A 43 -9.54 9.93 5.55
CA GLU A 43 -9.24 10.77 4.36
C GLU A 43 -9.87 12.16 4.43
N THR A 44 -10.94 12.31 5.17
CA THR A 44 -11.71 13.55 5.29
C THR A 44 -12.47 13.61 6.62
N PRO A 45 -12.75 14.80 7.20
CA PRO A 45 -13.64 14.92 8.35
C PRO A 45 -15.13 14.79 7.97
N ARG A 46 -15.48 14.79 6.68
CA ARG A 46 -16.85 14.74 6.18
C ARG A 46 -17.28 13.32 5.87
N HIS A 47 -18.36 12.87 6.51
CA HIS A 47 -18.82 11.48 6.37
C HIS A 47 -19.27 11.10 4.94
N THR A 48 -19.84 12.05 4.21
CA THR A 48 -20.38 11.83 2.85
C THR A 48 -19.36 12.03 1.73
N GLU A 49 -18.15 12.48 2.05
CA GLU A 49 -17.12 12.79 1.08
C GLU A 49 -16.23 11.56 0.83
N THR A 50 -15.90 11.32 -0.44
CA THR A 50 -15.04 10.22 -0.89
C THR A 50 -13.87 10.77 -1.72
N LEU A 51 -12.89 9.94 -2.09
CA LEU A 51 -11.80 10.34 -3.00
C LEU A 51 -12.30 10.88 -4.34
N VAL A 52 -13.51 10.45 -4.79
CA VAL A 52 -14.12 10.91 -6.06
C VAL A 52 -14.77 12.29 -5.92
N THR A 53 -15.34 12.57 -4.76
CA THR A 53 -16.14 13.80 -4.54
C THR A 53 -15.38 14.91 -3.83
N MET A 54 -14.25 14.60 -3.18
CA MET A 54 -13.44 15.61 -2.49
C MET A 54 -12.70 16.52 -3.48
N PRO A 55 -12.39 17.77 -3.07
CA PRO A 55 -11.56 18.67 -3.86
C PRO A 55 -10.19 18.05 -4.16
N LEU A 56 -9.58 18.39 -5.30
CA LEU A 56 -8.25 17.91 -5.71
C LEU A 56 -7.19 18.06 -4.60
N LYS A 57 -7.25 19.18 -3.86
CA LYS A 57 -6.36 19.40 -2.70
C LYS A 57 -6.54 18.36 -1.60
N GLY A 58 -7.75 17.87 -1.40
CA GLY A 58 -8.04 16.76 -0.47
C GLY A 58 -7.35 15.48 -0.91
N VAL A 59 -7.49 15.12 -2.19
CA VAL A 59 -6.81 13.95 -2.79
C VAL A 59 -5.28 14.08 -2.67
N GLU A 60 -4.74 15.25 -2.99
CA GLU A 60 -3.30 15.54 -2.83
C GLU A 60 -2.84 15.32 -1.38
N ASN A 61 -3.60 15.79 -0.39
CA ASN A 61 -3.28 15.60 1.01
C ASN A 61 -3.28 14.12 1.41
N VAL A 62 -4.21 13.32 0.91
CA VAL A 62 -4.24 11.87 1.13
C VAL A 62 -2.99 11.21 0.57
N LEU A 63 -2.61 11.52 -0.67
CA LEU A 63 -1.40 10.95 -1.30
C LEU A 63 -0.12 11.40 -0.59
N ARG A 64 -0.06 12.65 -0.11
CA ARG A 64 1.05 13.13 0.73
C ARG A 64 1.13 12.35 2.04
N ALA A 65 0.00 12.10 2.70
CA ALA A 65 -0.03 11.30 3.93
C ALA A 65 0.49 9.87 3.68
N TYR A 66 0.10 9.22 2.59
CA TYR A 66 0.65 7.90 2.23
C TYR A 66 2.17 7.96 2.08
N ARG A 67 2.68 8.92 1.30
CA ARG A 67 4.12 9.10 1.10
C ARG A 67 4.85 9.30 2.44
N ASP A 68 4.35 10.21 3.26
CA ASP A 68 5.01 10.58 4.52
C ASP A 68 5.01 9.40 5.50
N ARG A 69 3.91 8.63 5.56
CA ARG A 69 3.85 7.41 6.37
C ARG A 69 4.77 6.31 5.86
N ILE A 70 4.84 6.11 4.53
CA ILE A 70 5.77 5.14 3.93
C ILE A 70 7.21 5.50 4.28
N VAL A 71 7.59 6.78 4.19
CA VAL A 71 8.94 7.25 4.51
C VAL A 71 9.25 7.04 5.98
N ASP A 72 8.31 7.36 6.87
CA ASP A 72 8.48 7.18 8.31
C ASP A 72 8.59 5.69 8.68
N LEU A 73 7.66 4.84 8.24
CA LEU A 73 7.67 3.42 8.52
C LEU A 73 8.93 2.70 8.00
N LYS A 74 9.52 3.19 6.92
CA LYS A 74 10.80 2.67 6.39
C LYS A 74 12.03 3.00 7.27
N GLN A 75 11.90 3.88 8.26
CA GLN A 75 12.98 4.11 9.24
C GLN A 75 13.19 2.89 10.15
N ASP A 76 12.15 2.11 10.40
CA ASP A 76 12.27 0.85 11.13
C ASP A 76 12.85 -0.24 10.23
N GLN A 77 14.12 -0.60 10.47
CA GLN A 77 14.84 -1.59 9.68
C GLN A 77 14.27 -3.02 9.75
N ARG A 78 13.38 -3.28 10.70
CA ARG A 78 12.65 -4.55 10.78
C ARG A 78 11.60 -4.67 9.69
N LEU A 79 11.09 -3.54 9.17
CA LEU A 79 10.04 -3.47 8.17
C LEU A 79 10.63 -3.52 6.75
N ARG A 80 10.11 -4.41 5.93
CA ARG A 80 10.64 -4.71 4.59
C ARG A 80 9.69 -4.33 3.47
N TYR A 81 8.40 -4.23 3.78
CA TYR A 81 7.36 -3.93 2.80
C TYR A 81 6.25 -3.07 3.41
N VAL A 82 5.80 -2.07 2.69
CA VAL A 82 4.68 -1.21 3.08
C VAL A 82 3.61 -1.30 2.00
N LEU A 83 2.40 -1.69 2.40
CA LEU A 83 1.21 -1.75 1.56
C LEU A 83 0.23 -0.66 1.95
N VAL A 84 -0.21 0.13 0.98
CA VAL A 84 -1.36 1.04 1.12
C VAL A 84 -2.53 0.42 0.36
N PHE A 85 -3.68 0.30 0.99
CA PHE A 85 -4.87 -0.25 0.36
C PHE A 85 -6.15 0.43 0.84
N LYS A 86 -7.18 0.36 0.03
CA LYS A 86 -8.51 0.88 0.33
C LYS A 86 -9.56 -0.16 -0.04
N ASN A 87 -10.41 -0.49 0.92
CA ASN A 87 -11.64 -1.24 0.67
C ASN A 87 -12.79 -0.23 0.57
N HIS A 88 -13.56 -0.29 -0.49
CA HIS A 88 -14.70 0.60 -0.70
C HIS A 88 -15.98 -0.22 -0.85
N GLY A 89 -16.93 0.05 0.03
CA GLY A 89 -18.22 -0.64 0.08
C GLY A 89 -18.15 -2.02 0.76
N VAL A 90 -19.31 -2.52 1.16
CA VAL A 90 -19.47 -3.78 1.90
C VAL A 90 -18.94 -4.97 1.08
N ALA A 91 -19.20 -5.00 -0.24
CA ALA A 91 -18.76 -6.06 -1.12
C ALA A 91 -17.22 -6.20 -1.19
N ALA A 92 -16.48 -5.11 -0.95
CA ALA A 92 -15.03 -5.11 -0.87
C ALA A 92 -14.49 -5.36 0.55
N GLY A 93 -15.36 -5.67 1.52
CA GLY A 93 -14.98 -5.92 2.90
C GLY A 93 -14.75 -4.65 3.74
N ALA A 94 -15.26 -3.48 3.32
CA ALA A 94 -15.21 -2.28 4.13
C ALA A 94 -16.16 -2.42 5.33
N SER A 95 -15.62 -2.41 6.55
CA SER A 95 -16.39 -2.47 7.79
C SER A 95 -16.91 -1.10 8.25
N LEU A 96 -16.36 -0.02 7.72
CA LEU A 96 -16.72 1.37 8.03
C LEU A 96 -17.07 2.11 6.74
N GLU A 97 -18.18 2.82 6.74
CA GLU A 97 -18.63 3.63 5.59
C GLU A 97 -17.80 4.90 5.38
N HIS A 98 -17.33 5.50 6.48
CA HIS A 98 -16.51 6.72 6.41
C HIS A 98 -15.26 6.49 5.58
N SER A 99 -14.99 7.40 4.62
CA SER A 99 -13.89 7.25 3.66
C SER A 99 -12.54 7.12 4.35
N HIS A 100 -11.92 5.96 4.20
CA HIS A 100 -10.61 5.65 4.79
C HIS A 100 -9.80 4.73 3.91
N SER A 101 -8.50 4.74 4.13
CA SER A 101 -7.54 3.79 3.60
C SER A 101 -6.76 3.17 4.74
N GLN A 102 -6.00 2.15 4.47
CA GLN A 102 -5.18 1.48 5.47
C GLN A 102 -3.74 1.36 4.98
N ILE A 103 -2.82 1.39 5.93
CA ILE A 103 -1.39 1.20 5.68
C ILE A 103 -0.94 0.04 6.56
N ILE A 104 -0.33 -0.97 5.95
CA ILE A 104 0.30 -2.09 6.67
C ILE A 104 1.77 -2.13 6.32
N ALA A 105 2.63 -2.16 7.34
CA ALA A 105 4.06 -2.37 7.17
C ALA A 105 4.45 -3.74 7.74
N LEU A 106 5.15 -4.52 6.94
CA LEU A 106 5.45 -5.93 7.17
C LEU A 106 6.96 -6.15 7.34
N PRO A 107 7.38 -7.10 8.19
CA PRO A 107 8.78 -7.50 8.32
C PRO A 107 9.26 -8.45 7.20
N ILE A 108 8.36 -8.83 6.31
CA ILE A 108 8.61 -9.70 5.16
C ILE A 108 8.06 -9.08 3.88
N VAL A 109 8.64 -9.45 2.75
CA VAL A 109 8.06 -9.13 1.44
C VAL A 109 7.05 -10.23 1.10
N PRO A 110 5.79 -9.90 0.75
CA PRO A 110 4.79 -10.89 0.36
C PRO A 110 5.25 -11.71 -0.85
N LYS A 111 4.96 -13.01 -0.83
CA LYS A 111 5.39 -13.96 -1.89
C LYS A 111 5.05 -13.47 -3.30
N ARG A 112 3.83 -12.99 -3.53
CA ARG A 112 3.41 -12.45 -4.85
C ARG A 112 4.28 -11.31 -5.33
N VAL A 113 4.63 -10.38 -4.44
CA VAL A 113 5.50 -9.25 -4.77
C VAL A 113 6.89 -9.74 -5.16
N THR A 114 7.42 -10.73 -4.43
CA THR A 114 8.71 -11.36 -4.76
C THR A 114 8.64 -12.02 -6.12
N GLU A 115 7.60 -12.79 -6.43
CA GLU A 115 7.40 -13.45 -7.72
C GLU A 115 7.33 -12.45 -8.88
N GLU A 116 6.64 -11.32 -8.71
CA GLU A 116 6.57 -10.24 -9.71
C GLU A 116 7.94 -9.61 -9.97
N ILE A 117 8.71 -9.34 -8.90
CA ILE A 117 10.07 -8.78 -9.02
C ILE A 117 11.00 -9.77 -9.72
N GLU A 118 10.97 -11.05 -9.35
CA GLU A 118 11.81 -12.08 -9.98
C GLU A 118 11.40 -12.32 -11.44
N GLY A 119 10.10 -12.30 -11.76
CA GLY A 119 9.61 -12.34 -13.13
C GLY A 119 10.12 -11.15 -13.96
N ALA A 120 10.10 -9.95 -13.40
CA ALA A 120 10.64 -8.76 -14.07
C ALA A 120 12.16 -8.83 -14.30
N LYS A 121 12.92 -9.36 -13.34
CA LYS A 121 14.36 -9.63 -13.48
C LYS A 121 14.62 -10.66 -14.59
N THR A 122 13.89 -11.76 -14.60
CA THR A 122 13.99 -12.81 -15.61
C THR A 122 13.73 -12.25 -17.01
N TYR A 123 12.69 -11.42 -17.15
CA TYR A 123 12.40 -10.74 -18.41
C TYR A 123 13.56 -9.84 -18.83
N PHE A 124 14.10 -9.04 -17.89
CA PHE A 124 15.24 -8.15 -18.17
C PHE A 124 16.48 -8.93 -18.62
N HIS A 125 16.82 -10.03 -17.96
CA HIS A 125 17.97 -10.88 -18.36
C HIS A 125 17.79 -11.48 -19.75
N TYR A 126 16.56 -11.81 -20.14
CA TYR A 126 16.31 -12.40 -21.46
C TYR A 126 16.17 -11.38 -22.58
N LYS A 127 15.58 -10.21 -22.31
CA LYS A 127 15.23 -9.20 -23.33
C LYS A 127 16.11 -7.95 -23.27
N ASP A 128 16.92 -7.80 -22.26
CA ASP A 128 17.70 -6.57 -21.97
C ASP A 128 16.85 -5.30 -21.93
N ARG A 129 15.59 -5.45 -21.49
CA ARG A 129 14.58 -4.39 -21.38
C ARG A 129 13.71 -4.60 -20.16
N CYS A 130 13.20 -3.49 -19.62
CA CYS A 130 12.27 -3.53 -18.50
C CYS A 130 10.85 -3.91 -18.97
N VAL A 131 10.26 -4.98 -18.42
CA VAL A 131 8.91 -5.43 -18.76
C VAL A 131 7.86 -4.36 -18.50
N PHE A 132 7.96 -3.60 -17.41
CA PHE A 132 7.01 -2.52 -17.10
C PHE A 132 7.09 -1.38 -18.11
N CYS A 133 8.28 -1.01 -18.56
CA CYS A 133 8.45 -0.03 -19.63
C CYS A 133 7.86 -0.52 -20.96
N ASP A 134 8.01 -1.80 -21.26
CA ASP A 134 7.45 -2.40 -22.48
C ASP A 134 5.92 -2.42 -22.43
N ILE A 135 5.32 -2.78 -21.28
CA ILE A 135 3.87 -2.73 -21.06
C ILE A 135 3.36 -1.30 -21.23
N ILE A 136 3.97 -0.32 -20.56
CA ILE A 136 3.55 1.09 -20.67
C ILE A 136 3.58 1.56 -22.12
N ARG A 137 4.68 1.29 -22.84
CA ARG A 137 4.83 1.67 -24.24
C ARG A 137 3.77 1.03 -25.12
N GLN A 138 3.51 -0.26 -24.93
CA GLN A 138 2.49 -0.99 -25.68
C GLN A 138 1.10 -0.42 -25.42
N GLU A 139 0.73 -0.19 -24.14
CA GLU A 139 -0.59 0.35 -23.80
C GLU A 139 -0.80 1.76 -24.34
N LEU A 140 0.21 2.62 -24.27
CA LEU A 140 0.14 3.96 -24.88
C LEU A 140 -0.08 3.90 -26.39
N GLN A 141 0.49 2.90 -27.09
CA GLN A 141 0.30 2.73 -28.54
C GLN A 141 -1.06 2.11 -28.89
N GLN A 142 -1.46 1.06 -28.19
CA GLN A 142 -2.65 0.28 -28.53
C GLN A 142 -3.94 0.83 -27.90
N LYS A 143 -3.83 1.49 -26.75
CA LYS A 143 -4.93 2.10 -25.97
C LYS A 143 -6.07 1.14 -25.59
N HIS A 144 -5.84 -0.17 -25.58
CA HIS A 144 -6.87 -1.16 -25.32
C HIS A 144 -7.31 -1.21 -23.85
N ARG A 145 -6.38 -0.94 -22.90
CA ARG A 145 -6.59 -0.99 -21.45
C ARG A 145 -6.35 0.35 -20.77
N MET A 146 -6.19 1.40 -21.58
CA MET A 146 -6.01 2.77 -21.07
C MET A 146 -7.31 3.36 -20.58
N ILE A 147 -7.31 3.90 -19.37
CA ILE A 147 -8.43 4.68 -18.81
C ILE A 147 -8.22 6.16 -19.12
N THR A 148 -7.03 6.67 -18.90
CA THR A 148 -6.66 8.07 -19.16
C THR A 148 -5.15 8.21 -19.34
N GLU A 149 -4.73 9.31 -19.91
CA GLU A 149 -3.34 9.69 -20.15
C GLU A 149 -3.16 11.14 -19.74
N ASN A 150 -2.01 11.50 -19.17
CA ASN A 150 -1.63 12.86 -18.84
C ASN A 150 -0.29 13.23 -19.50
N LYS A 151 0.16 14.48 -19.29
CA LYS A 151 1.41 14.99 -19.89
C LYS A 151 2.71 14.49 -19.23
N TYR A 152 2.60 13.83 -18.06
CA TYR A 152 3.76 13.52 -17.21
C TYR A 152 3.92 12.02 -17.05
#